data_3eeb154557c11a907ae34faf09da5e3f
#
_entry.id   3eeb154557c11a907ae34faf09da5e3f
#
_cell.length_a   1.000
_cell.length_b   1.000
_cell.length_c   1.000
_cell.angle_alpha   90.00
_cell.angle_beta   90.00
_cell.angle_gamma   90.00
#
_symmetry.space_group_name_H-M   'P 1'
#
loop_
_entity.id
_entity.type
_entity.pdbx_description
1 polymer ?
#
loop_
_entity_poly.entity_id
_entity_poly.type
_entity_poly.pdbx_seq_one_letter_code
_entity_poly.pdbx_strand_id
1 'polypeptide(L)'
;MEQSEINLTIAALLHDIGKVVYRAGDSSERHPISGAKYLSEKAGISDKDIINPVKYHHARDLKNAKIEDNDNSYLVYMADNISSAIDRREKDGDEAGFDPTLPLSPVFNVMNGNHGKKYYSPLTNIQDEVNFPLDEKKEFNRSSYSAILNDITTNLKGIKTSDSYINSLLEVLEARLSFVPSSTNKGELCDVSLFDHSKLTAAFAICLKYYLDNKKENYKERLFNQGDLSIYSEKCFILSSLDVSGIQSFIYTITSENALKTLRARSFWRFRKSSDAYHMETFHSDIG
;
A
#
# COMPACT_ATOMS: atom_id res chain seq x y z
N MET A 1 -3.26 -8.35 -16.53
CA MET A 1 -2.62 -7.00 -16.47
C MET A 1 -1.48 -6.93 -17.46
N GLU A 2 -1.25 -5.78 -18.08
CA GLU A 2 -0.06 -5.53 -18.90
C GLU A 2 1.19 -5.42 -18.03
N GLN A 3 2.38 -5.66 -18.58
CA GLN A 3 3.63 -5.63 -17.80
C GLN A 3 3.90 -4.25 -17.17
N SER A 4 3.54 -3.17 -17.86
CA SER A 4 3.65 -1.81 -17.33
C SER A 4 2.79 -1.57 -16.09
N GLU A 5 1.59 -2.15 -16.05
CA GLU A 5 0.68 -2.08 -14.89
C GLU A 5 1.21 -2.92 -13.72
N ILE A 6 1.75 -4.09 -14.02
CA ILE A 6 2.39 -4.97 -13.02
C ILE A 6 3.55 -4.24 -12.37
N ASN A 7 4.44 -3.64 -13.16
CA ASN A 7 5.60 -2.91 -12.67
C ASN A 7 5.20 -1.69 -11.84
N LEU A 8 4.20 -0.93 -12.30
CA LEU A 8 3.67 0.22 -11.55
C LEU A 8 3.08 -0.21 -10.21
N THR A 9 2.27 -1.29 -10.19
CA THR A 9 1.67 -1.80 -8.96
C THR A 9 2.73 -2.23 -7.95
N ILE A 10 3.74 -2.99 -8.40
CA ILE A 10 4.85 -3.44 -7.54
C ILE A 10 5.65 -2.24 -7.02
N ALA A 11 5.95 -1.28 -7.90
CA ALA A 11 6.67 -0.06 -7.51
C ALA A 11 5.91 0.75 -6.45
N ALA A 12 4.61 0.94 -6.64
CA ALA A 12 3.76 1.67 -5.70
C ALA A 12 3.59 0.92 -4.36
N LEU A 13 3.49 -0.42 -4.38
CA LEU A 13 3.45 -1.23 -3.15
C LEU A 13 4.77 -1.16 -2.36
N LEU A 14 5.90 -0.95 -3.03
CA LEU A 14 7.24 -0.95 -2.43
C LEU A 14 7.85 0.46 -2.28
N HIS A 15 7.15 1.54 -2.69
CA HIS A 15 7.74 2.89 -2.74
C HIS A 15 8.34 3.32 -1.41
N ASP A 16 7.72 2.98 -0.33
CA ASP A 16 8.08 3.36 1.05
C ASP A 16 8.84 2.28 1.84
N ILE A 17 9.28 1.19 1.19
CA ILE A 17 10.05 0.12 1.85
C ILE A 17 11.32 0.64 2.52
N GLY A 18 11.88 1.72 2.00
CA GLY A 18 13.04 2.39 2.59
C GLY A 18 12.81 2.96 4.00
N LYS A 19 11.56 3.17 4.42
CA LYS A 19 11.24 3.53 5.81
C LYS A 19 11.60 2.39 6.76
N VAL A 20 11.34 1.14 6.36
CA VAL A 20 11.73 -0.05 7.13
C VAL A 20 13.25 -0.19 7.15
N VAL A 21 13.93 0.01 6.00
CA VAL A 21 15.41 -0.02 5.89
C VAL A 21 16.04 0.99 6.84
N TYR A 22 15.54 2.23 6.84
CA TYR A 22 16.03 3.27 7.73
C TYR A 22 15.80 2.95 9.22
N ARG A 23 14.60 2.48 9.57
CA ARG A 23 14.22 2.15 10.95
C ARG A 23 14.96 0.91 11.48
N ALA A 24 15.32 -0.03 10.60
CA ALA A 24 16.19 -1.16 10.92
C ALA A 24 17.64 -0.72 11.20
N GLY A 25 18.03 0.47 10.77
CA GLY A 25 19.39 0.98 10.90
C GLY A 25 20.34 0.52 9.79
N ASP A 26 19.80 -0.08 8.72
CA ASP A 26 20.59 -0.59 7.57
C ASP A 26 21.05 0.55 6.64
N SER A 27 20.49 1.74 6.77
CA SER A 27 20.88 2.91 6.00
C SER A 27 20.60 4.20 6.77
N SER A 28 21.46 5.19 6.60
CA SER A 28 21.27 6.59 7.06
C SER A 28 20.75 7.50 5.94
N GLU A 29 20.61 6.98 4.72
CA GLU A 29 20.09 7.75 3.58
C GLU A 29 18.57 7.93 3.70
N ARG A 30 18.03 8.91 2.98
CA ARG A 30 16.58 9.12 2.89
C ARG A 30 15.89 7.88 2.31
N HIS A 31 14.70 7.59 2.80
CA HIS A 31 13.99 6.36 2.45
C HIS A 31 13.76 6.13 0.94
N PRO A 32 13.57 7.13 0.04
CA PRO A 32 13.48 6.84 -1.38
C PRO A 32 14.78 6.23 -1.94
N ILE A 33 15.92 6.76 -1.50
CA ILE A 33 17.23 6.30 -1.96
C ILE A 33 17.57 4.94 -1.33
N SER A 34 17.40 4.81 -0.01
CA SER A 34 17.68 3.54 0.67
C SER A 34 16.75 2.42 0.23
N GLY A 35 15.48 2.73 -0.08
CA GLY A 35 14.52 1.77 -0.64
C GLY A 35 14.94 1.27 -2.02
N ALA A 36 15.29 2.17 -2.93
CA ALA A 36 15.78 1.81 -4.26
C ALA A 36 17.05 0.95 -4.23
N LYS A 37 18.02 1.32 -3.37
CA LYS A 37 19.24 0.52 -3.15
C LYS A 37 18.93 -0.87 -2.57
N TYR A 38 18.07 -0.92 -1.57
CA TYR A 38 17.63 -2.18 -0.98
C TYR A 38 17.00 -3.12 -2.02
N LEU A 39 16.10 -2.61 -2.86
CA LEU A 39 15.45 -3.40 -3.89
C LEU A 39 16.47 -3.93 -4.91
N SER A 40 17.42 -3.11 -5.35
CA SER A 40 18.41 -3.53 -6.34
C SER A 40 19.49 -4.46 -5.76
N GLU A 41 20.02 -4.16 -4.59
CA GLU A 41 21.19 -4.85 -4.04
C GLU A 41 20.83 -6.06 -3.16
N LYS A 42 19.69 -6.01 -2.46
CA LYS A 42 19.27 -7.05 -1.50
C LYS A 42 18.13 -7.93 -2.02
N ALA A 43 17.10 -7.31 -2.62
CA ALA A 43 15.96 -8.04 -3.17
C ALA A 43 16.17 -8.55 -4.59
N GLY A 44 17.16 -8.02 -5.33
CA GLY A 44 17.48 -8.46 -6.69
C GLY A 44 16.51 -7.92 -7.76
N ILE A 45 15.80 -6.84 -7.47
CA ILE A 45 14.91 -6.15 -8.42
C ILE A 45 15.71 -5.03 -9.10
N SER A 46 15.93 -5.15 -10.42
CA SER A 46 16.72 -4.20 -11.19
C SER A 46 15.92 -3.48 -12.30
N ASP A 47 14.63 -3.80 -12.44
CA ASP A 47 13.77 -3.17 -13.43
C ASP A 47 13.60 -1.68 -13.10
N LYS A 48 13.91 -0.82 -14.09
CA LYS A 48 13.84 0.64 -13.93
C LYS A 48 12.42 1.13 -13.70
N ASP A 49 11.43 0.45 -14.28
CA ASP A 49 10.01 0.80 -14.12
C ASP A 49 9.51 0.54 -12.69
N ILE A 50 10.29 -0.21 -11.88
CA ILE A 50 10.05 -0.42 -10.45
C ILE A 50 10.99 0.46 -9.62
N ILE A 51 12.27 0.51 -9.96
CA ILE A 51 13.29 1.22 -9.16
C ILE A 51 13.13 2.75 -9.22
N ASN A 52 12.84 3.31 -10.41
CA ASN A 52 12.67 4.76 -10.56
C ASN A 52 11.54 5.30 -9.68
N PRO A 53 10.31 4.75 -9.70
CA PRO A 53 9.24 5.23 -8.84
C PRO A 53 9.59 5.17 -7.34
N VAL A 54 10.23 4.09 -6.90
CA VAL A 54 10.69 4.00 -5.50
C VAL A 54 11.71 5.09 -5.17
N LYS A 55 12.62 5.39 -6.09
CA LYS A 55 13.69 6.37 -5.90
C LYS A 55 13.20 7.82 -5.98
N TYR A 56 12.19 8.09 -6.81
CA TYR A 56 11.81 9.45 -7.20
C TYR A 56 10.39 9.84 -6.78
N HIS A 57 9.72 9.10 -5.88
CA HIS A 57 8.35 9.42 -5.46
C HIS A 57 8.21 10.73 -4.65
N HIS A 58 9.30 11.42 -4.31
CA HIS A 58 9.24 12.72 -3.67
C HIS A 58 9.58 13.85 -4.65
N ALA A 59 8.84 14.98 -4.59
CA ALA A 59 9.02 16.15 -5.46
C ALA A 59 10.49 16.61 -5.59
N ARG A 60 11.23 16.61 -4.46
CA ARG A 60 12.65 17.01 -4.42
C ARG A 60 13.51 16.12 -5.32
N ASP A 61 13.27 14.82 -5.31
CA ASP A 61 14.06 13.85 -6.06
C ASP A 61 13.60 13.80 -7.52
N LEU A 62 12.29 13.88 -7.73
CA LEU A 62 11.65 13.87 -9.03
C LEU A 62 12.07 15.08 -9.88
N LYS A 63 12.17 16.27 -9.27
CA LYS A 63 12.59 17.52 -9.95
C LYS A 63 13.93 17.41 -10.67
N ASN A 64 14.85 16.62 -10.12
CA ASN A 64 16.20 16.46 -10.62
C ASN A 64 16.42 15.11 -11.33
N ALA A 65 15.39 14.32 -11.47
CA ALA A 65 15.45 13.02 -12.10
C ALA A 65 15.63 13.14 -13.62
N LYS A 66 16.54 12.34 -14.17
CA LYS A 66 16.70 12.19 -15.63
C LYS A 66 15.93 10.97 -16.11
N ILE A 67 14.62 11.11 -16.19
CA ILE A 67 13.66 10.09 -16.57
C ILE A 67 12.76 10.60 -17.69
N GLU A 68 12.06 9.70 -18.36
CA GLU A 68 11.12 10.04 -19.41
C GLU A 68 9.89 10.76 -18.85
N ASP A 69 9.23 11.55 -19.70
CA ASP A 69 8.07 12.37 -19.28
C ASP A 69 6.84 11.52 -18.89
N ASN A 70 6.77 10.27 -19.34
CA ASN A 70 5.74 9.30 -18.94
C ASN A 70 6.30 8.19 -18.02
N ASP A 71 7.37 8.46 -17.27
CA ASP A 71 7.88 7.51 -16.26
C ASP A 71 6.85 7.32 -15.13
N ASN A 72 6.72 6.09 -14.65
CA ASN A 72 5.82 5.70 -13.56
C ASN A 72 6.07 6.48 -12.26
N SER A 73 7.24 7.11 -12.11
CA SER A 73 7.57 7.93 -10.94
C SER A 73 6.60 9.09 -10.72
N TYR A 74 6.07 9.69 -11.80
CA TYR A 74 5.07 10.75 -11.69
C TYR A 74 3.74 10.25 -11.16
N LEU A 75 3.34 9.03 -11.55
CA LEU A 75 2.12 8.39 -11.07
C LEU A 75 2.23 8.04 -9.57
N VAL A 76 3.35 7.43 -9.16
CA VAL A 76 3.58 7.08 -7.75
C VAL A 76 3.72 8.32 -6.89
N TYR A 77 4.42 9.38 -7.36
CA TYR A 77 4.51 10.67 -6.68
C TYR A 77 3.12 11.26 -6.37
N MET A 78 2.25 11.32 -7.36
CA MET A 78 0.91 11.87 -7.17
C MET A 78 0.04 10.96 -6.29
N ALA A 79 0.09 9.65 -6.49
CA ALA A 79 -0.65 8.68 -5.71
C ALA A 79 -0.24 8.69 -4.22
N ASP A 80 1.06 8.83 -3.93
CA ASP A 80 1.58 9.00 -2.56
C ASP A 80 1.09 10.31 -1.93
N ASN A 81 1.10 11.43 -2.67
CA ASN A 81 0.56 12.69 -2.17
C ASN A 81 -0.93 12.60 -1.82
N ILE A 82 -1.74 11.91 -2.64
CA ILE A 82 -3.16 11.68 -2.39
C ILE A 82 -3.34 10.82 -1.13
N SER A 83 -2.63 9.71 -1.01
CA SER A 83 -2.68 8.82 0.15
C SER A 83 -2.24 9.54 1.42
N SER A 84 -1.10 10.25 1.35
CA SER A 84 -0.53 10.99 2.48
C SER A 84 -1.40 12.14 2.96
N ALA A 85 -2.22 12.75 2.09
CA ALA A 85 -3.14 13.82 2.50
C ALA A 85 -4.20 13.31 3.49
N ILE A 86 -4.55 12.02 3.41
CA ILE A 86 -5.48 11.36 4.35
C ILE A 86 -4.75 10.95 5.63
N ASP A 87 -3.48 10.54 5.52
CA ASP A 87 -2.69 9.99 6.62
C ASP A 87 -2.14 11.04 7.57
N ARG A 88 -1.79 12.23 7.04
CA ARG A 88 -1.14 13.32 7.79
C ARG A 88 -2.17 14.15 8.56
N ARG A 89 -2.72 13.57 9.59
CA ARG A 89 -3.59 14.27 10.54
C ARG A 89 -2.75 14.79 11.69
N GLU A 90 -2.79 16.10 11.91
CA GLU A 90 -2.06 16.75 12.99
C GLU A 90 -2.59 16.33 14.36
N LYS A 91 -1.69 16.22 15.32
CA LYS A 91 -2.01 16.10 16.75
C LYS A 91 -2.13 17.50 17.35
N ASP A 92 -2.95 17.60 18.37
CA ASP A 92 -2.92 18.76 19.26
C ASP A 92 -1.58 18.74 20.04
N GLY A 93 -0.67 19.67 19.74
CA GLY A 93 0.59 19.86 20.44
C GLY A 93 1.77 20.19 19.52
N ASP A 94 2.82 20.77 20.09
CA ASP A 94 4.00 21.28 19.39
C ASP A 94 5.15 20.25 19.28
N GLU A 95 4.87 18.93 19.34
CA GLU A 95 5.91 17.91 19.23
C GLU A 95 6.44 17.81 17.81
N ALA A 96 7.70 18.13 17.60
CA ALA A 96 8.37 18.04 16.31
C ALA A 96 9.36 16.87 16.25
N GLY A 97 9.64 16.39 15.02
CA GLY A 97 10.63 15.38 14.73
C GLY A 97 10.07 13.97 14.53
N PHE A 98 10.95 13.02 14.21
CA PHE A 98 10.62 11.62 13.95
C PHE A 98 11.08 10.74 15.09
N ASP A 99 10.23 9.77 15.46
CA ASP A 99 10.55 8.76 16.46
C ASP A 99 10.27 7.35 15.87
N PRO A 100 11.30 6.64 15.40
CA PRO A 100 11.13 5.33 14.77
C PRO A 100 10.61 4.25 15.74
N THR A 101 10.56 4.53 17.04
CA THR A 101 10.08 3.59 18.05
C THR A 101 8.57 3.65 18.27
N LEU A 102 7.88 4.63 17.66
CA LEU A 102 6.44 4.80 17.81
C LEU A 102 5.67 3.55 17.30
N PRO A 103 4.80 2.96 18.13
CA PRO A 103 3.90 1.91 17.70
C PRO A 103 2.70 2.49 16.93
N LEU A 104 2.02 1.64 16.18
CA LEU A 104 0.77 1.97 15.52
C LEU A 104 -0.33 2.20 16.57
N SER A 105 -1.09 3.26 16.40
CA SER A 105 -2.30 3.56 17.18
C SER A 105 -3.54 3.02 16.46
N PRO A 106 -4.56 2.53 17.15
CA PRO A 106 -5.79 2.11 16.52
C PRO A 106 -6.61 3.33 16.05
N VAL A 107 -7.24 3.22 14.91
CA VAL A 107 -8.17 4.25 14.39
C VAL A 107 -9.31 4.55 15.38
N PHE A 108 -9.64 3.63 16.26
CA PHE A 108 -10.64 3.81 17.32
C PHE A 108 -10.32 4.95 18.30
N ASN A 109 -9.05 5.30 18.46
CA ASN A 109 -8.69 6.49 19.26
C ASN A 109 -9.32 7.75 18.67
N VAL A 110 -9.33 7.88 17.34
CA VAL A 110 -9.95 9.03 16.64
C VAL A 110 -11.46 8.96 16.66
N MET A 111 -12.03 7.77 16.42
CA MET A 111 -13.48 7.56 16.41
C MET A 111 -14.13 7.86 17.77
N ASN A 112 -13.41 7.66 18.87
CA ASN A 112 -13.85 7.97 20.23
C ASN A 112 -13.49 9.39 20.66
N GLY A 113 -13.27 10.31 19.73
CA GLY A 113 -12.97 11.72 20.02
C GLY A 113 -11.61 11.91 20.73
N ASN A 114 -10.63 11.07 20.42
CA ASN A 114 -9.28 11.05 21.03
C ASN A 114 -9.26 10.82 22.56
N HIS A 115 -10.33 10.32 23.15
CA HIS A 115 -10.41 10.08 24.59
C HIS A 115 -9.64 8.82 25.05
N GLY A 116 -9.23 7.95 24.13
CA GLY A 116 -8.45 6.75 24.43
C GLY A 116 -7.04 6.84 23.86
N LYS A 117 -6.02 6.64 24.71
CA LYS A 117 -4.62 6.47 24.26
C LYS A 117 -4.30 4.99 24.23
N LYS A 118 -4.75 4.30 23.21
CA LYS A 118 -4.46 2.89 22.96
C LYS A 118 -3.35 2.73 21.92
N TYR A 119 -2.62 1.63 22.00
CA TYR A 119 -1.53 1.31 21.08
C TYR A 119 -1.58 -0.16 20.72
N TYR A 120 -1.26 -0.50 19.47
CA TYR A 120 -1.00 -1.89 19.11
C TYR A 120 0.38 -2.33 19.59
N SER A 121 0.51 -3.60 19.97
CA SER A 121 1.84 -4.18 20.19
C SER A 121 2.60 -4.22 18.86
N PRO A 122 3.93 -3.94 18.89
CA PRO A 122 4.77 -4.10 17.70
C PRO A 122 4.85 -5.57 17.28
N LEU A 123 4.08 -5.96 16.26
CA LEU A 123 4.16 -7.29 15.67
C LEU A 123 5.00 -7.25 14.39
N THR A 124 5.85 -8.26 14.24
CA THR A 124 6.64 -8.48 13.03
C THR A 124 5.93 -9.36 12.01
N ASN A 125 4.88 -10.05 12.44
CA ASN A 125 4.02 -10.90 11.63
C ASN A 125 2.62 -10.98 12.26
N ILE A 126 1.57 -10.66 11.52
CA ILE A 126 0.18 -10.73 11.99
C ILE A 126 -0.31 -12.15 12.30
N GLN A 127 0.39 -13.17 11.80
CA GLN A 127 0.04 -14.57 12.04
C GLN A 127 0.53 -15.11 13.39
N ASP A 128 1.43 -14.39 14.07
CA ASP A 128 2.04 -14.86 15.31
C ASP A 128 1.07 -14.80 16.48
N GLU A 129 0.27 -13.74 16.57
CA GLU A 129 -0.72 -13.56 17.65
C GLU A 129 -1.81 -12.56 17.28
N VAL A 130 -2.93 -12.61 18.02
CA VAL A 130 -3.99 -11.60 17.88
C VAL A 130 -3.56 -10.32 18.60
N ASN A 131 -3.57 -9.20 17.89
CA ASN A 131 -3.12 -7.91 18.41
C ASN A 131 -4.31 -7.02 18.77
N PHE A 132 -4.61 -6.93 20.06
CA PHE A 132 -5.60 -5.99 20.58
C PHE A 132 -4.94 -4.69 21.04
N PRO A 133 -5.63 -3.53 20.92
CA PRO A 133 -5.11 -2.27 21.45
C PRO A 133 -4.97 -2.29 22.97
N LEU A 134 -3.78 -1.90 23.45
CA LEU A 134 -3.40 -1.86 24.87
C LEU A 134 -3.27 -0.43 25.37
N ASP A 135 -3.41 -0.20 26.66
CA ASP A 135 -3.12 1.09 27.30
C ASP A 135 -1.60 1.32 27.42
N GLU A 136 -0.82 0.24 27.44
CA GLU A 136 0.63 0.29 27.49
C GLU A 136 1.22 0.56 26.11
N LYS A 137 2.06 1.58 26.00
CA LYS A 137 2.84 1.88 24.81
C LYS A 137 4.10 1.01 24.76
N LYS A 138 4.11 0.00 23.90
CA LYS A 138 5.30 -0.80 23.61
C LYS A 138 6.03 -0.21 22.41
N GLU A 139 7.34 -0.07 22.51
CA GLU A 139 8.16 0.54 21.47
C GLU A 139 8.58 -0.47 20.41
N PHE A 140 8.56 -0.04 19.15
CA PHE A 140 9.23 -0.74 18.06
C PHE A 140 10.75 -0.61 18.23
N ASN A 141 11.48 -1.70 18.13
CA ASN A 141 12.94 -1.67 18.20
C ASN A 141 13.58 -2.03 16.84
N ARG A 142 14.87 -1.74 16.70
CA ARG A 142 15.61 -2.01 15.46
C ARG A 142 15.59 -3.48 15.07
N SER A 143 15.65 -4.40 16.03
CA SER A 143 15.65 -5.85 15.74
C SER A 143 14.32 -6.30 15.16
N SER A 144 13.19 -5.71 15.57
CA SER A 144 11.88 -5.97 14.97
C SER A 144 11.84 -5.51 13.52
N TYR A 145 12.32 -4.30 13.21
CA TYR A 145 12.42 -3.82 11.83
C TYR A 145 13.37 -4.67 10.98
N SER A 146 14.51 -5.12 11.55
CA SER A 146 15.43 -6.02 10.85
C SER A 146 14.81 -7.37 10.55
N ALA A 147 14.02 -7.94 11.46
CA ALA A 147 13.27 -9.17 11.23
C ALA A 147 12.26 -9.01 10.10
N ILE A 148 11.45 -7.95 10.12
CA ILE A 148 10.51 -7.61 9.04
C ILE A 148 11.24 -7.51 7.69
N LEU A 149 12.36 -6.78 7.65
CA LEU A 149 13.13 -6.56 6.43
C LEU A 149 13.71 -7.86 5.87
N ASN A 150 14.24 -8.72 6.73
CA ASN A 150 14.79 -10.02 6.35
C ASN A 150 13.72 -10.94 5.75
N ASP A 151 12.53 -10.96 6.34
CA ASP A 151 11.43 -11.77 5.86
C ASP A 151 10.91 -11.27 4.51
N ILE A 152 10.75 -9.95 4.35
CA ILE A 152 10.38 -9.35 3.06
C ILE A 152 11.46 -9.66 2.02
N THR A 153 12.75 -9.52 2.37
CA THR A 153 13.87 -9.83 1.46
C THR A 153 13.81 -11.28 0.98
N THR A 154 13.57 -12.21 1.89
CA THR A 154 13.50 -13.65 1.57
C THR A 154 12.38 -13.94 0.58
N ASN A 155 11.24 -13.27 0.75
CA ASN A 155 10.07 -13.45 -0.12
C ASN A 155 10.19 -12.70 -1.47
N LEU A 156 11.02 -11.64 -1.54
CA LEU A 156 11.25 -10.90 -2.79
C LEU A 156 12.32 -11.55 -3.68
N LYS A 157 13.25 -12.32 -3.10
CA LYS A 157 14.36 -12.91 -3.86
C LYS A 157 13.90 -13.94 -4.89
N GLY A 158 14.36 -13.77 -6.12
CA GLY A 158 14.20 -14.74 -7.19
C GLY A 158 12.78 -14.83 -7.77
N ILE A 159 11.91 -13.89 -7.44
CA ILE A 159 10.54 -13.87 -7.94
C ILE A 159 10.49 -13.14 -9.28
N LYS A 160 9.82 -13.76 -10.24
CA LYS A 160 9.51 -13.09 -11.50
C LYS A 160 8.34 -12.11 -11.29
N THR A 161 8.53 -10.87 -11.73
CA THR A 161 7.47 -9.85 -11.72
C THR A 161 6.35 -10.27 -12.69
N SER A 162 5.25 -10.76 -12.14
CA SER A 162 4.09 -11.25 -12.89
C SER A 162 2.81 -10.91 -12.14
N ASP A 163 1.68 -11.01 -12.80
CA ASP A 163 0.36 -10.75 -12.23
C ASP A 163 0.08 -11.60 -10.98
N SER A 164 0.40 -12.89 -11.03
CA SER A 164 0.27 -13.79 -9.87
C SER A 164 1.16 -13.39 -8.69
N TYR A 165 2.26 -12.68 -8.93
CA TYR A 165 3.16 -12.20 -7.89
C TYR A 165 2.57 -11.06 -7.06
N ILE A 166 1.72 -10.21 -7.64
CA ILE A 166 1.10 -9.07 -6.93
C ILE A 166 0.31 -9.57 -5.72
N ASN A 167 -0.48 -10.64 -5.87
CA ASN A 167 -1.25 -11.21 -4.77
C ASN A 167 -0.34 -11.74 -3.65
N SER A 168 0.73 -12.46 -4.01
CA SER A 168 1.71 -12.95 -3.03
C SER A 168 2.45 -11.80 -2.35
N LEU A 169 2.78 -10.74 -3.10
CA LEU A 169 3.40 -9.54 -2.53
C LEU A 169 2.46 -8.84 -1.54
N LEU A 170 1.18 -8.68 -1.88
CA LEU A 170 0.17 -8.12 -0.99
C LEU A 170 0.08 -8.92 0.31
N GLU A 171 0.00 -10.25 0.24
CA GLU A 171 -0.04 -11.11 1.44
C GLU A 171 1.22 -10.96 2.31
N VAL A 172 2.41 -10.91 1.71
CA VAL A 172 3.67 -10.70 2.44
C VAL A 172 3.71 -9.34 3.11
N LEU A 173 3.34 -8.27 2.38
CA LEU A 173 3.34 -6.92 2.93
C LEU A 173 2.27 -6.76 4.02
N GLU A 174 1.07 -7.35 3.84
CA GLU A 174 0.03 -7.37 4.86
C GLU A 174 0.54 -8.05 6.13
N ALA A 175 1.10 -9.25 5.99
CA ALA A 175 1.61 -10.02 7.13
C ALA A 175 2.70 -9.29 7.92
N ARG A 176 3.50 -8.42 7.28
CA ARG A 176 4.67 -7.79 7.89
C ARG A 176 4.51 -6.32 8.23
N LEU A 177 3.65 -5.60 7.52
CA LEU A 177 3.55 -4.14 7.62
C LEU A 177 2.23 -3.63 8.20
N SER A 178 1.25 -4.50 8.52
CA SER A 178 -0.05 -4.09 9.06
C SER A 178 0.02 -3.40 10.42
N PHE A 179 1.06 -3.64 11.21
CA PHE A 179 1.28 -2.97 12.50
C PHE A 179 2.49 -2.03 12.50
N VAL A 180 3.08 -1.79 11.34
CA VAL A 180 4.14 -0.79 11.16
C VAL A 180 3.50 0.54 10.79
N PRO A 181 3.72 1.63 11.52
CA PRO A 181 3.14 2.93 11.17
C PRO A 181 3.74 3.50 9.88
N SER A 182 2.88 4.08 9.02
CA SER A 182 3.29 4.75 7.78
C SER A 182 4.13 5.99 8.09
N SER A 183 3.73 6.79 9.07
CA SER A 183 4.46 7.93 9.60
C SER A 183 4.88 7.70 11.05
N THR A 184 6.09 8.16 11.39
CA THR A 184 6.60 8.23 12.77
C THR A 184 6.90 9.67 13.16
N ASN A 185 6.28 10.63 12.49
CA ASN A 185 6.32 12.04 12.87
C ASN A 185 5.57 12.24 14.19
N LYS A 186 6.20 12.85 15.17
CA LYS A 186 5.60 13.07 16.50
C LYS A 186 4.40 14.01 16.46
N GLY A 187 4.36 14.94 15.51
CA GLY A 187 3.26 15.88 15.29
C GLY A 187 2.05 15.28 14.55
N GLU A 188 2.10 14.00 14.14
CA GLU A 188 1.04 13.34 13.38
C GLU A 188 0.44 12.17 14.16
N LEU A 189 -0.81 11.80 13.80
CA LEU A 189 -1.42 10.58 14.30
C LEU A 189 -0.80 9.38 13.59
N CYS A 190 -0.25 8.43 14.37
CA CYS A 190 0.37 7.22 13.83
C CYS A 190 -0.65 6.08 13.76
N ASP A 191 -1.79 6.27 13.09
CA ASP A 191 -2.92 5.34 13.05
C ASP A 191 -3.19 4.73 11.67
N VAL A 192 -2.32 5.00 10.70
CA VAL A 192 -2.32 4.35 9.39
C VAL A 192 -1.11 3.44 9.28
N SER A 193 -1.35 2.18 8.91
CA SER A 193 -0.28 1.22 8.72
C SER A 193 0.49 1.49 7.42
N LEU A 194 1.75 1.07 7.38
CA LEU A 194 2.55 1.16 6.15
C LEU A 194 1.99 0.26 5.04
N PHE A 195 1.32 -0.84 5.40
CA PHE A 195 0.62 -1.68 4.44
C PHE A 195 -0.57 -0.96 3.81
N ASP A 196 -1.46 -0.39 4.62
CA ASP A 196 -2.65 0.29 4.11
C ASP A 196 -2.29 1.50 3.25
N HIS A 197 -1.29 2.29 3.68
CA HIS A 197 -0.76 3.40 2.91
C HIS A 197 -0.22 2.94 1.54
N SER A 198 0.63 1.92 1.51
CA SER A 198 1.21 1.39 0.26
C SER A 198 0.17 0.79 -0.67
N LYS A 199 -0.80 0.05 -0.12
CA LYS A 199 -1.92 -0.54 -0.86
C LYS A 199 -2.79 0.55 -1.51
N LEU A 200 -3.12 1.59 -0.75
CA LEU A 200 -3.92 2.70 -1.24
C LEU A 200 -3.16 3.49 -2.32
N THR A 201 -1.87 3.74 -2.11
CA THR A 201 -0.99 4.37 -3.11
C THR A 201 -0.98 3.58 -4.42
N ALA A 202 -0.88 2.25 -4.36
CA ALA A 202 -0.91 1.40 -5.55
C ALA A 202 -2.26 1.48 -6.28
N ALA A 203 -3.37 1.50 -5.55
CA ALA A 203 -4.70 1.65 -6.13
C ALA A 203 -4.86 3.00 -6.85
N PHE A 204 -4.43 4.11 -6.22
CA PHE A 204 -4.48 5.43 -6.85
C PHE A 204 -3.55 5.53 -8.06
N ALA A 205 -2.35 4.96 -8.00
CA ALA A 205 -1.41 4.99 -9.12
C ALA A 205 -1.98 4.32 -10.37
N ILE A 206 -2.62 3.17 -10.23
CA ILE A 206 -3.28 2.46 -11.35
C ILE A 206 -4.48 3.25 -11.88
N CYS A 207 -5.31 3.81 -11.01
CA CYS A 207 -6.43 4.65 -11.45
C CYS A 207 -5.96 5.88 -12.23
N LEU A 208 -4.92 6.56 -11.73
CA LEU A 208 -4.31 7.71 -12.43
C LEU A 208 -3.75 7.31 -13.79
N LYS A 209 -3.06 6.15 -13.87
CA LYS A 209 -2.55 5.64 -15.15
C LYS A 209 -3.68 5.48 -16.16
N TYR A 210 -4.74 4.75 -15.82
CA TYR A 210 -5.87 4.56 -16.74
C TYR A 210 -6.54 5.88 -17.15
N TYR A 211 -6.70 6.78 -16.19
CA TYR A 211 -7.31 8.08 -16.45
C TYR A 211 -6.50 8.91 -17.45
N LEU A 212 -5.18 9.01 -17.26
CA LEU A 212 -4.30 9.81 -18.11
C LEU A 212 -4.04 9.15 -19.46
N ASP A 213 -3.87 7.82 -19.50
CA ASP A 213 -3.69 7.07 -20.74
C ASP A 213 -4.92 7.20 -21.65
N ASN A 214 -6.13 7.12 -21.08
CA ASN A 214 -7.36 7.31 -21.83
C ASN A 214 -7.49 8.72 -22.41
N LYS A 215 -7.01 9.73 -21.68
CA LYS A 215 -6.96 11.11 -22.15
C LYS A 215 -5.76 11.41 -23.07
N LYS A 216 -4.80 10.50 -23.17
CA LYS A 216 -3.52 10.67 -23.88
C LYS A 216 -2.71 11.86 -23.33
N GLU A 217 -2.76 12.06 -22.01
CA GLU A 217 -2.06 13.14 -21.31
C GLU A 217 -0.66 12.70 -20.88
N ASN A 218 0.29 13.63 -20.89
CA ASN A 218 1.66 13.43 -20.44
C ASN A 218 1.71 13.47 -18.91
N TYR A 219 2.31 12.44 -18.26
CA TYR A 219 2.32 12.31 -16.80
C TYR A 219 3.06 13.44 -16.11
N LYS A 220 4.27 13.79 -16.60
CA LYS A 220 5.08 14.88 -16.04
C LYS A 220 4.36 16.20 -16.10
N GLU A 221 3.84 16.53 -17.28
CA GLU A 221 3.14 17.79 -17.47
C GLU A 221 1.92 17.88 -16.55
N ARG A 222 1.15 16.80 -16.49
CA ARG A 222 -0.13 16.76 -15.81
C ARG A 222 -0.04 16.64 -14.29
N LEU A 223 0.91 15.84 -13.79
CA LEU A 223 1.02 15.50 -12.38
C LEU A 223 2.12 16.26 -11.64
N PHE A 224 3.05 16.89 -12.36
CA PHE A 224 4.18 17.56 -11.74
C PHE A 224 4.32 19.03 -12.15
N ASN A 225 4.27 19.36 -13.45
CA ASN A 225 4.47 20.73 -13.92
C ASN A 225 3.26 21.64 -13.68
N GLN A 226 2.04 21.14 -13.89
CA GLN A 226 0.80 21.91 -13.67
C GLN A 226 0.43 22.05 -12.18
N GLY A 227 1.13 21.32 -11.32
CA GLY A 227 0.90 21.31 -9.88
C GLY A 227 -0.27 20.43 -9.44
N ASP A 228 -0.25 20.08 -8.17
CA ASP A 228 -1.18 19.12 -7.54
C ASP A 228 -2.65 19.59 -7.65
N LEU A 229 -2.89 20.89 -7.63
CA LEU A 229 -4.25 21.45 -7.59
C LEU A 229 -5.10 21.12 -8.82
N SER A 230 -4.49 20.88 -9.98
CA SER A 230 -5.24 20.58 -11.18
C SER A 230 -5.89 19.20 -11.17
N ILE A 231 -5.19 18.18 -10.68
CA ILE A 231 -5.72 16.82 -10.61
C ILE A 231 -6.75 16.64 -9.47
N TYR A 232 -6.57 17.34 -8.34
CA TYR A 232 -7.51 17.30 -7.21
C TYR A 232 -8.88 17.91 -7.53
N SER A 233 -8.98 18.76 -8.54
CA SER A 233 -10.26 19.33 -8.98
C SER A 233 -11.02 18.41 -9.96
N GLU A 234 -10.44 17.29 -10.37
CA GLU A 234 -11.03 16.40 -11.37
C GLU A 234 -11.61 15.11 -10.76
N LYS A 235 -12.62 14.57 -11.44
CA LYS A 235 -13.22 13.29 -11.08
C LYS A 235 -12.45 12.15 -11.74
N CYS A 236 -11.26 11.80 -11.21
CA CYS A 236 -10.40 10.76 -11.75
C CYS A 236 -10.57 9.40 -11.05
N PHE A 237 -11.38 9.32 -10.00
CA PHE A 237 -11.61 8.09 -9.25
C PHE A 237 -13.11 7.79 -9.12
N ILE A 238 -13.45 6.51 -9.13
CA ILE A 238 -14.77 6.00 -8.80
C ILE A 238 -14.62 5.07 -7.59
N LEU A 239 -15.31 5.39 -6.50
CA LEU A 239 -15.47 4.49 -5.37
C LEU A 239 -16.76 3.70 -5.57
N SER A 240 -16.64 2.37 -5.67
CA SER A 240 -17.78 1.47 -5.76
C SER A 240 -17.79 0.50 -4.58
N SER A 241 -18.98 0.17 -4.10
CA SER A 241 -19.19 -0.85 -3.07
C SER A 241 -20.21 -1.86 -3.58
N LEU A 242 -19.89 -3.13 -3.44
CA LEU A 242 -20.78 -4.24 -3.79
C LEU A 242 -21.07 -5.05 -2.53
N ASP A 243 -22.35 -5.13 -2.17
CA ASP A 243 -22.85 -6.09 -1.16
C ASP A 243 -23.63 -7.20 -1.83
N VAL A 244 -23.33 -8.43 -1.44
CA VAL A 244 -24.04 -9.64 -1.93
C VAL A 244 -24.91 -10.17 -0.81
N SER A 245 -26.20 -9.88 -0.87
CA SER A 245 -27.19 -10.40 0.08
C SER A 245 -27.57 -11.86 -0.21
N GLY A 246 -28.23 -12.50 0.74
CA GLY A 246 -28.75 -13.87 0.59
C GLY A 246 -27.68 -14.98 0.54
N ILE A 247 -26.48 -14.69 0.96
CA ILE A 247 -25.33 -15.61 0.93
C ILE A 247 -25.57 -16.88 1.72
N GLN A 248 -26.10 -16.76 2.93
CA GLN A 248 -26.42 -17.93 3.75
C GLN A 248 -27.49 -18.79 3.09
N SER A 249 -28.55 -18.17 2.56
CA SER A 249 -29.56 -18.88 1.79
C SER A 249 -28.95 -19.62 0.60
N PHE A 250 -28.07 -18.98 -0.16
CA PHE A 250 -27.38 -19.62 -1.28
C PHE A 250 -26.50 -20.79 -0.85
N ILE A 251 -25.72 -20.64 0.24
CA ILE A 251 -24.84 -21.70 0.74
C ILE A 251 -25.64 -22.86 1.32
N TYR A 252 -26.69 -22.59 2.11
CA TYR A 252 -27.42 -23.58 2.87
C TYR A 252 -28.67 -24.14 2.15
N THR A 253 -29.04 -23.64 0.96
CA THR A 253 -30.05 -24.26 0.12
C THR A 253 -29.48 -25.53 -0.50
N ILE A 254 -29.43 -26.62 0.27
CA ILE A 254 -28.79 -27.87 -0.12
C ILE A 254 -29.82 -28.99 -0.03
N THR A 255 -29.95 -29.77 -1.09
CA THR A 255 -30.67 -31.04 -1.08
C THR A 255 -29.84 -32.10 -0.32
N SER A 256 -30.48 -33.06 0.31
CA SER A 256 -29.81 -34.07 1.15
C SER A 256 -28.76 -34.92 0.43
N GLU A 257 -28.87 -35.09 -0.87
CA GLU A 257 -27.88 -35.79 -1.69
C GLU A 257 -26.65 -34.89 -1.99
N ASN A 258 -25.46 -35.39 -1.71
CA ASN A 258 -24.18 -34.70 -1.92
C ASN A 258 -24.02 -33.35 -1.16
N ALA A 259 -24.72 -33.18 -0.04
CA ALA A 259 -24.75 -31.94 0.75
C ALA A 259 -23.38 -31.34 1.00
N LEU A 260 -22.42 -32.15 1.48
CA LEU A 260 -21.08 -31.67 1.81
C LEU A 260 -20.29 -31.21 0.56
N LYS A 261 -20.41 -31.93 -0.55
CA LYS A 261 -19.74 -31.58 -1.81
C LYS A 261 -20.31 -30.29 -2.40
N THR A 262 -21.62 -30.13 -2.35
CA THR A 262 -22.33 -28.94 -2.80
C THR A 262 -21.98 -27.70 -1.93
N LEU A 263 -21.95 -27.88 -0.60
CA LEU A 263 -21.55 -26.83 0.34
C LEU A 263 -20.14 -26.32 0.05
N ARG A 264 -19.18 -27.23 -0.09
CA ARG A 264 -17.78 -26.88 -0.41
C ARG A 264 -17.69 -26.17 -1.77
N ALA A 265 -18.36 -26.65 -2.78
CA ALA A 265 -18.34 -26.05 -4.11
C ALA A 265 -18.92 -24.62 -4.11
N ARG A 266 -20.04 -24.38 -3.42
CA ARG A 266 -20.67 -23.05 -3.30
C ARG A 266 -19.82 -22.08 -2.49
N SER A 267 -19.22 -22.53 -1.38
CA SER A 267 -18.30 -21.73 -0.58
C SER A 267 -17.06 -21.35 -1.37
N PHE A 268 -16.47 -22.31 -2.10
CA PHE A 268 -15.30 -22.08 -2.94
C PHE A 268 -15.61 -21.14 -4.12
N TRP A 269 -16.73 -21.33 -4.79
CA TRP A 269 -17.16 -20.46 -5.88
C TRP A 269 -17.32 -19.01 -5.43
N ARG A 270 -17.88 -18.81 -4.25
CA ARG A 270 -18.03 -17.48 -3.66
C ARG A 270 -16.69 -16.85 -3.33
N PHE A 271 -15.79 -17.61 -2.69
CA PHE A 271 -14.44 -17.12 -2.37
C PHE A 271 -13.72 -16.67 -3.65
N ARG A 272 -13.78 -17.46 -4.70
CA ARG A 272 -13.18 -17.13 -5.99
C ARG A 272 -13.84 -15.89 -6.63
N LYS A 273 -15.17 -15.77 -6.61
CA LYS A 273 -15.85 -14.60 -7.15
C LYS A 273 -15.61 -13.32 -6.34
N SER A 274 -15.45 -13.39 -5.04
CA SER A 274 -15.04 -12.24 -4.25
C SER A 274 -13.58 -11.84 -4.53
N SER A 275 -12.69 -12.79 -4.76
CA SER A 275 -11.31 -12.56 -5.18
C SER A 275 -11.26 -11.96 -6.59
N ASP A 276 -12.05 -12.46 -7.54
CA ASP A 276 -12.15 -11.93 -8.91
C ASP A 276 -12.77 -10.51 -8.95
N ALA A 277 -13.61 -10.15 -7.98
CA ALA A 277 -14.16 -8.80 -7.86
C ALA A 277 -13.11 -7.74 -7.45
N TYR A 278 -11.97 -8.17 -6.89
CA TYR A 278 -10.81 -7.30 -6.72
C TYR A 278 -9.99 -7.11 -8.01
N HIS A 279 -10.17 -7.95 -9.00
CA HIS A 279 -9.76 -7.67 -10.37
C HIS A 279 -10.92 -6.93 -11.04
N MET A 280 -10.93 -5.61 -10.95
CA MET A 280 -11.86 -4.80 -11.73
C MET A 280 -11.56 -5.05 -13.21
N GLU A 281 -12.41 -5.84 -13.86
CA GLU A 281 -12.50 -5.83 -15.31
C GLU A 281 -12.78 -4.38 -15.72
N THR A 282 -11.94 -3.84 -16.58
CA THR A 282 -12.16 -2.56 -17.22
C THR A 282 -13.49 -2.65 -17.96
N PHE A 283 -14.51 -2.03 -17.39
CA PHE A 283 -15.72 -1.74 -18.14
C PHE A 283 -15.35 -0.74 -19.23
N HIS A 284 -15.18 -1.22 -20.45
CA HIS A 284 -15.35 -0.40 -21.62
C HIS A 284 -16.83 -0.01 -21.68
N SER A 285 -17.17 1.14 -21.13
CA SER A 285 -18.44 1.76 -21.43
C SER A 285 -18.33 2.39 -22.82
N ASP A 286 -18.75 1.67 -23.82
CA ASP A 286 -19.27 2.27 -25.03
C ASP A 286 -20.53 3.05 -24.63
N ILE A 287 -20.36 4.30 -24.23
CA ILE A 287 -21.43 5.27 -24.16
C ILE A 287 -21.29 6.10 -25.41
N GLY A 288 -22.14 5.76 -26.43
CA GLY A 288 -22.37 6.56 -27.60
C GLY A 288 -23.08 7.90 -27.27
#